data_19474965265d8d83cc393c074a02eb31
#
_entry.id   19474965265d8d83cc393c074a02eb31
#
_cell.length_a   1.000
_cell.length_b   1.000
_cell.length_c   1.000
_cell.angle_alpha   90.00
_cell.angle_beta   90.00
_cell.angle_gamma   90.00
#
_symmetry.space_group_name_H-M   'P 1'
#
loop_
_entity.id
_entity.type
_entity.pdbx_description
1 polymer ?
#
loop_
_entity_poly.entity_id
_entity_poly.type
_entity_poly.pdbx_seq_one_letter_code
_entity_poly.pdbx_strand_id
1 'polypeptide(L)'
;MDNTAFFKLSYGLFVITAKEGEKDNGCITNTVVQVTTTPNRVTVAINKGNYTHDMILHTGLFNVSVISQKASFDLFKHWGFQSGRDVDKALGIEFSRSDNGLIYLTEGINAVISAKVCQVVDLGTHSLFIADVTDAFNVSGEESATYAYYHKNIKPAPNQPKKKGWVCTVCGYIYE
;
A
#
# COMPACT_ATOMS: atom_id res chain seq x y z
N MET A 1 1.72 -17.47 -22.91
CA MET A 1 2.55 -17.02 -21.79
C MET A 1 1.98 -17.62 -20.52
N ASP A 2 2.82 -18.18 -19.64
CA ASP A 2 2.40 -18.72 -18.35
C ASP A 2 2.50 -17.63 -17.26
N ASN A 3 1.35 -17.04 -16.94
CA ASN A 3 1.28 -15.94 -15.95
C ASN A 3 1.58 -16.40 -14.51
N THR A 4 1.60 -17.71 -14.23
CA THR A 4 1.93 -18.21 -12.87
C THR A 4 3.40 -17.96 -12.52
N ALA A 5 4.25 -17.72 -13.51
CA ALA A 5 5.65 -17.34 -13.29
C ALA A 5 5.79 -16.05 -12.46
N PHE A 6 4.85 -15.11 -12.58
CA PHE A 6 4.86 -13.86 -11.79
C PHE A 6 4.62 -14.10 -10.30
N PHE A 7 4.01 -15.22 -9.90
CA PHE A 7 3.86 -15.58 -8.48
C PHE A 7 5.18 -15.99 -7.81
N LYS A 8 6.24 -16.17 -8.59
CA LYS A 8 7.60 -16.44 -8.10
C LYS A 8 8.35 -15.15 -7.70
N LEU A 9 7.87 -13.98 -8.13
CA LEU A 9 8.43 -12.72 -7.69
C LEU A 9 8.16 -12.50 -6.19
N SER A 10 9.17 -12.01 -5.47
CA SER A 10 9.02 -11.66 -4.05
C SER A 10 8.49 -10.23 -3.93
N TYR A 11 7.41 -10.07 -3.17
CA TYR A 11 6.83 -8.76 -2.88
C TYR A 11 6.69 -8.56 -1.38
N GLY A 12 6.97 -7.32 -0.92
CA GLY A 12 6.48 -6.85 0.36
C GLY A 12 5.01 -6.45 0.29
N LEU A 13 4.49 -5.88 1.37
CA LEU A 13 3.16 -5.28 1.44
C LEU A 13 3.22 -3.97 2.20
N PHE A 14 2.52 -2.97 1.68
CA PHE A 14 2.67 -1.59 2.12
C PHE A 14 1.33 -0.86 2.09
N VAL A 15 1.09 0.00 3.09
CA VAL A 15 0.06 1.03 3.00
C VAL A 15 0.74 2.32 2.54
N ILE A 16 0.31 2.82 1.39
CA ILE A 16 0.74 4.12 0.87
C ILE A 16 -0.27 5.16 1.31
N THR A 17 0.17 6.23 1.94
CA THR A 17 -0.69 7.33 2.35
C THR A 17 -0.27 8.63 1.69
N ALA A 18 -1.26 9.45 1.40
CA ALA A 18 -1.12 10.78 0.80
C ALA A 18 -2.18 11.72 1.38
N LYS A 19 -1.99 13.01 1.18
CA LYS A 19 -2.93 14.05 1.60
C LYS A 19 -3.05 15.10 0.50
N GLU A 20 -4.27 15.54 0.24
CA GLU A 20 -4.56 16.66 -0.65
C GLU A 20 -5.58 17.57 0.01
N GLY A 21 -5.24 18.87 0.20
CA GLY A 21 -6.03 19.76 1.04
C GLY A 21 -6.12 19.23 2.47
N GLU A 22 -7.33 19.08 2.98
CA GLU A 22 -7.57 18.51 4.32
C GLU A 22 -7.86 17.00 4.30
N LYS A 23 -7.89 16.38 3.13
CA LYS A 23 -8.23 14.96 2.99
C LYS A 23 -7.00 14.08 3.04
N ASP A 24 -6.94 13.20 4.01
CA ASP A 24 -6.00 12.08 4.06
C ASP A 24 -6.60 10.87 3.34
N ASN A 25 -5.76 10.09 2.69
CA ASN A 25 -6.17 8.83 2.06
C ASN A 25 -5.00 7.86 1.95
N GLY A 26 -5.30 6.61 1.62
CA GLY A 26 -4.28 5.61 1.38
C GLY A 26 -4.80 4.41 0.61
N CYS A 27 -3.87 3.60 0.14
CA CYS A 27 -4.14 2.32 -0.53
C CYS A 27 -3.06 1.29 -0.19
N ILE A 28 -3.35 0.03 -0.46
CA ILE A 28 -2.35 -1.05 -0.33
C ILE A 28 -1.70 -1.29 -1.69
N THR A 29 -0.39 -1.50 -1.66
CA THR A 29 0.41 -1.95 -2.80
C THR A 29 1.47 -2.95 -2.36
N ASN A 30 1.97 -3.72 -3.31
CA ASN A 30 3.08 -4.66 -3.11
C ASN A 30 4.34 -4.26 -3.92
N THR A 31 4.40 -3.05 -4.44
CA THR A 31 5.39 -2.64 -5.46
C THR A 31 6.41 -1.62 -4.97
N VAL A 32 6.54 -1.40 -3.65
CA VAL A 32 7.60 -0.53 -3.14
C VAL A 32 8.94 -1.26 -3.17
N VAL A 33 9.94 -0.63 -3.77
CA VAL A 33 11.31 -1.15 -3.86
C VAL A 33 12.30 0.00 -3.68
N GLN A 34 13.31 -0.20 -2.81
CA GLN A 34 14.47 0.68 -2.78
C GLN A 34 15.33 0.43 -4.02
N VAL A 35 15.63 1.46 -4.79
CA VAL A 35 16.33 1.33 -6.07
C VAL A 35 17.74 1.93 -6.05
N THR A 36 17.98 2.89 -5.18
CA THR A 36 19.33 3.47 -4.97
C THR A 36 19.54 3.81 -3.49
N THR A 37 20.79 3.88 -3.07
CA THR A 37 21.18 4.27 -1.70
C THR A 37 21.86 5.64 -1.64
N THR A 38 22.41 6.12 -2.76
CA THR A 38 23.06 7.43 -2.86
C THR A 38 22.73 8.02 -4.24
N PRO A 39 21.75 8.92 -4.35
CA PRO A 39 20.78 9.30 -3.33
C PRO A 39 19.87 8.13 -2.92
N ASN A 40 19.28 8.23 -1.72
CA ASN A 40 18.36 7.19 -1.26
C ASN A 40 17.00 7.35 -1.95
N ARG A 41 16.60 6.36 -2.76
CA ARG A 41 15.39 6.40 -3.58
C ARG A 41 14.58 5.12 -3.48
N VAL A 42 13.27 5.31 -3.51
CA VAL A 42 12.29 4.22 -3.64
C VAL A 42 11.45 4.41 -4.89
N THR A 43 10.90 3.31 -5.39
CA THR A 43 9.86 3.33 -6.43
C THR A 43 8.59 2.71 -5.88
N VAL A 44 7.45 3.13 -6.44
CA VAL A 44 6.15 2.49 -6.21
C VAL A 44 5.30 2.59 -7.46
N ALA A 45 4.69 1.48 -7.89
CA ALA A 45 3.70 1.48 -8.94
C ALA A 45 2.29 1.50 -8.32
N ILE A 46 1.47 2.47 -8.70
CA ILE A 46 0.12 2.65 -8.18
C ILE A 46 -0.87 2.67 -9.35
N ASN A 47 -1.95 1.91 -9.22
CA ASN A 47 -3.03 1.89 -10.20
C ASN A 47 -3.68 3.27 -10.31
N LYS A 48 -3.86 3.74 -11.54
CA LYS A 48 -4.50 5.04 -11.86
C LYS A 48 -5.96 5.14 -11.39
N GLY A 49 -6.62 4.00 -11.14
CA GLY A 49 -7.95 3.96 -10.54
C GLY A 49 -7.98 4.30 -9.05
N ASN A 50 -6.86 4.21 -8.34
CA ASN A 50 -6.77 4.56 -6.93
C ASN A 50 -6.80 6.08 -6.73
N TYR A 51 -7.61 6.57 -5.80
CA TYR A 51 -7.63 7.99 -5.45
C TYR A 51 -6.28 8.46 -4.88
N THR A 52 -5.59 7.61 -4.15
CA THR A 52 -4.23 7.89 -3.65
C THR A 52 -3.25 8.20 -4.79
N HIS A 53 -3.40 7.55 -5.96
CA HIS A 53 -2.61 7.86 -7.15
C HIS A 53 -2.72 9.34 -7.55
N ASP A 54 -3.94 9.84 -7.64
CA ASP A 54 -4.19 11.22 -8.05
C ASP A 54 -3.63 12.22 -7.04
N MET A 55 -3.81 11.94 -5.74
CA MET A 55 -3.23 12.77 -4.68
C MET A 55 -1.71 12.86 -4.77
N ILE A 56 -1.03 11.74 -4.99
CA ILE A 56 0.45 11.73 -5.14
C ILE A 56 0.87 12.46 -6.41
N LEU A 57 0.12 12.27 -7.50
CA LEU A 57 0.40 12.96 -8.76
C LEU A 57 0.33 14.49 -8.61
N HIS A 58 -0.62 14.99 -7.83
CA HIS A 58 -0.83 16.43 -7.60
C HIS A 58 0.14 17.01 -6.57
N THR A 59 0.43 16.29 -5.49
CA THR A 59 1.20 16.83 -4.35
C THR A 59 2.67 16.44 -4.36
N GLY A 60 3.02 15.35 -5.02
CA GLY A 60 4.37 14.81 -5.07
C GLY A 60 4.86 14.18 -3.77
N LEU A 61 3.98 13.95 -2.79
CA LEU A 61 4.36 13.43 -1.46
C LEU A 61 3.60 12.16 -1.13
N PHE A 62 4.29 11.19 -0.52
CA PHE A 62 3.66 10.01 0.05
C PHE A 62 4.47 9.44 1.21
N ASN A 63 3.78 8.72 2.09
CA ASN A 63 4.40 7.85 3.08
C ASN A 63 4.16 6.39 2.71
N VAL A 64 5.10 5.56 3.09
CA VAL A 64 5.03 4.10 3.04
C VAL A 64 5.01 3.57 4.47
N SER A 65 3.93 2.91 4.87
CA SER A 65 3.90 2.11 6.09
C SER A 65 4.14 0.65 5.71
N VAL A 66 5.25 0.09 6.15
CA VAL A 66 5.63 -1.31 5.85
C VAL A 66 4.81 -2.23 6.74
N ILE A 67 3.96 -3.07 6.12
CA ILE A 67 3.05 -3.95 6.86
C ILE A 67 3.85 -5.08 7.53
N SER A 68 3.59 -5.30 8.82
CA SER A 68 4.22 -6.37 9.60
C SER A 68 3.38 -7.65 9.59
N GLN A 69 3.98 -8.77 9.98
CA GLN A 69 3.30 -10.06 10.14
C GLN A 69 2.23 -10.04 11.24
N LYS A 70 2.21 -9.02 12.10
CA LYS A 70 1.18 -8.81 13.13
C LYS A 70 -0.08 -8.11 12.61
N ALA A 71 -0.08 -7.65 11.36
CA ALA A 71 -1.24 -7.02 10.77
C ALA A 71 -2.43 -7.99 10.69
N SER A 72 -3.60 -7.52 11.07
CA SER A 72 -4.85 -8.26 10.92
C SER A 72 -5.41 -8.13 9.50
N PHE A 73 -6.31 -9.02 9.11
CA PHE A 73 -7.00 -8.92 7.82
C PHE A 73 -7.86 -7.65 7.72
N ASP A 74 -8.33 -7.10 8.83
CA ASP A 74 -9.10 -5.85 8.86
C ASP A 74 -8.30 -4.65 8.37
N LEU A 75 -6.98 -4.60 8.59
CA LEU A 75 -6.11 -3.59 8.00
C LEU A 75 -6.19 -3.64 6.46
N PHE A 76 -6.16 -4.83 5.88
CA PHE A 76 -6.24 -5.02 4.43
C PHE A 76 -7.62 -4.64 3.88
N LYS A 77 -8.70 -4.99 4.58
CA LYS A 77 -10.05 -4.58 4.20
C LYS A 77 -10.19 -3.06 4.22
N HIS A 78 -9.69 -2.43 5.29
CA HIS A 78 -9.81 -0.99 5.47
C HIS A 78 -9.06 -0.20 4.38
N TRP A 79 -7.80 -0.53 4.15
CA TRP A 79 -6.95 0.22 3.23
C TRP A 79 -7.01 -0.25 1.77
N GLY A 80 -7.34 -1.53 1.54
CA GLY A 80 -7.27 -2.17 0.23
C GLY A 80 -8.60 -2.41 -0.48
N PHE A 81 -9.73 -2.56 0.25
CA PHE A 81 -10.99 -3.02 -0.33
C PHE A 81 -12.08 -1.96 -0.41
N GLN A 82 -11.75 -0.71 -0.19
CA GLN A 82 -12.67 0.43 -0.33
C GLN A 82 -11.94 1.61 -0.97
N SER A 83 -12.70 2.48 -1.62
CA SER A 83 -12.18 3.69 -2.25
C SER A 83 -12.25 4.88 -1.31
N GLY A 84 -11.17 5.66 -1.24
CA GLY A 84 -11.18 6.96 -0.55
C GLY A 84 -12.06 8.02 -1.24
N ARG A 85 -12.61 7.72 -2.44
CA ARG A 85 -13.64 8.57 -3.08
C ARG A 85 -14.99 8.42 -2.41
N ASP A 86 -15.28 7.22 -1.87
CA ASP A 86 -16.57 6.86 -1.30
C ASP A 86 -16.61 6.96 0.22
N VAL A 87 -15.45 6.76 0.87
CA VAL A 87 -15.31 6.76 2.33
C VAL A 87 -14.11 7.59 2.78
N ASP A 88 -14.16 8.11 4.00
CA ASP A 88 -13.01 8.70 4.68
C ASP A 88 -12.23 7.61 5.40
N LYS A 89 -11.10 7.19 4.81
CA LYS A 89 -10.27 6.11 5.38
C LYS A 89 -9.48 6.54 6.62
N ALA A 90 -9.35 7.83 6.90
CA ALA A 90 -8.71 8.32 8.12
C ALA A 90 -9.67 8.34 9.31
N LEU A 91 -10.97 8.25 9.06
CA LEU A 91 -11.98 8.27 10.12
C LEU A 91 -12.00 6.95 10.91
N GLY A 92 -11.91 7.06 12.24
CA GLY A 92 -12.07 5.91 13.15
C GLY A 92 -10.86 4.98 13.22
N ILE A 93 -9.70 5.41 12.73
CA ILE A 93 -8.42 4.69 12.86
C ILE A 93 -7.41 5.50 13.68
N GLU A 94 -6.46 4.81 14.29
CA GLU A 94 -5.31 5.43 14.91
C GLU A 94 -4.20 5.63 13.89
N PHE A 95 -3.64 6.84 13.89
CA PHE A 95 -2.50 7.20 13.05
C PHE A 95 -1.64 8.27 13.75
N SER A 96 -0.42 8.43 13.27
CA SER A 96 0.44 9.59 13.57
C SER A 96 0.79 10.32 12.29
N ARG A 97 1.43 11.47 12.40
CA ARG A 97 1.92 12.24 11.24
C ARG A 97 3.43 12.33 11.26
N SER A 98 4.03 12.16 10.10
CA SER A 98 5.44 12.45 9.87
C SER A 98 5.66 13.93 9.59
N ASP A 99 6.93 14.37 9.54
CA ASP A 99 7.30 15.79 9.35
C ASP A 99 6.78 16.37 8.02
N ASN A 100 6.51 15.53 7.01
CA ASN A 100 5.89 15.97 5.76
C ASN A 100 4.37 16.22 5.88
N GLY A 101 3.77 16.05 7.06
CA GLY A 101 2.35 16.26 7.34
C GLY A 101 1.43 15.08 6.98
N LEU A 102 1.96 14.03 6.38
CA LEU A 102 1.18 12.87 5.98
C LEU A 102 0.99 11.89 7.14
N ILE A 103 -0.14 11.21 7.16
CA ILE A 103 -0.39 10.15 8.13
C ILE A 103 0.47 8.92 7.86
N TYR A 104 0.77 8.18 8.92
CA TYR A 104 1.25 6.81 8.87
C TYR A 104 0.54 5.98 9.95
N LEU A 105 0.46 4.68 9.72
CA LEU A 105 -0.18 3.76 10.65
C LEU A 105 0.69 3.56 11.89
N THR A 106 0.06 3.36 13.05
CA THR A 106 0.75 3.06 14.31
C THR A 106 0.66 1.58 14.70
N GLU A 107 -0.26 0.83 14.10
CA GLU A 107 -0.46 -0.60 14.35
C GLU A 107 -0.33 -1.42 13.07
N GLY A 108 0.14 -2.66 13.22
CA GLY A 108 0.26 -3.62 12.10
C GLY A 108 1.38 -3.28 11.10
N ILE A 109 2.30 -2.41 11.48
CA ILE A 109 3.46 -2.01 10.68
C ILE A 109 4.76 -2.11 11.48
N ASN A 110 5.89 -2.13 10.79
CA ASN A 110 7.20 -2.17 11.43
C ASN A 110 8.13 -1.03 11.04
N ALA A 111 7.88 -0.32 9.94
CA ALA A 111 8.68 0.82 9.50
C ALA A 111 7.84 1.82 8.70
N VAL A 112 8.32 3.06 8.67
CA VAL A 112 7.75 4.15 7.87
C VAL A 112 8.85 4.77 7.01
N ILE A 113 8.51 5.09 5.76
CA ILE A 113 9.37 5.81 4.82
C ILE A 113 8.57 6.99 4.26
N SER A 114 9.10 8.19 4.41
CA SER A 114 8.55 9.40 3.80
C SER A 114 9.29 9.71 2.51
N ALA A 115 8.58 10.04 1.46
CA ALA A 115 9.17 10.21 0.14
C ALA A 115 8.58 11.39 -0.64
N LYS A 116 9.42 12.00 -1.46
CA LYS A 116 9.07 13.07 -2.38
C LYS A 116 9.34 12.64 -3.81
N VAL A 117 8.31 12.64 -4.63
CA VAL A 117 8.38 12.24 -6.04
C VAL A 117 9.34 13.15 -6.82
N CYS A 118 10.28 12.54 -7.52
CA CYS A 118 11.19 13.22 -8.43
C CYS A 118 10.93 12.87 -9.90
N GLN A 119 10.27 11.76 -10.20
CA GLN A 119 9.91 11.35 -11.57
C GLN A 119 8.67 10.47 -11.55
N VAL A 120 7.86 10.58 -12.60
CA VAL A 120 6.69 9.73 -12.84
C VAL A 120 6.83 9.10 -14.22
N VAL A 121 6.63 7.78 -14.30
CA VAL A 121 6.64 7.01 -15.55
C VAL A 121 5.25 6.41 -15.78
N ASP A 122 4.66 6.68 -16.93
CA ASP A 122 3.37 6.10 -17.30
C ASP A 122 3.55 4.64 -17.75
N LEU A 123 2.86 3.72 -17.08
CA LEU A 123 2.86 2.28 -17.38
C LEU A 123 1.53 1.81 -18.00
N GLY A 124 0.68 2.72 -18.45
CA GLY A 124 -0.66 2.42 -18.96
C GLY A 124 -1.70 2.41 -17.85
N THR A 125 -1.95 1.28 -17.19
CA THR A 125 -2.92 1.15 -16.09
C THR A 125 -2.40 1.69 -14.75
N HIS A 126 -1.08 1.83 -14.61
CA HIS A 126 -0.39 2.30 -13.42
C HIS A 126 0.53 3.47 -13.76
N SER A 127 0.90 4.25 -12.76
CA SER A 127 2.08 5.11 -12.81
C SER A 127 3.16 4.57 -11.88
N LEU A 128 4.41 4.57 -12.33
CA LEU A 128 5.57 4.32 -11.50
C LEU A 128 6.08 5.66 -10.98
N PHE A 129 5.98 5.85 -9.67
CA PHE A 129 6.56 7.00 -8.98
C PHE A 129 7.97 6.64 -8.53
N ILE A 130 8.95 7.46 -8.91
CA ILE A 130 10.32 7.42 -8.42
C ILE A 130 10.47 8.58 -7.44
N ALA A 131 10.92 8.31 -6.23
CA ALA A 131 10.91 9.31 -5.16
C ALA A 131 12.18 9.29 -4.34
N ASP A 132 12.64 10.48 -3.97
CA ASP A 132 13.70 10.67 -2.98
C ASP A 132 13.14 10.39 -1.58
N VAL A 133 13.84 9.57 -0.80
CA VAL A 133 13.52 9.33 0.60
C VAL A 133 13.90 10.55 1.42
N THR A 134 12.92 11.15 2.09
CA THR A 134 13.12 12.34 2.94
C THR A 134 13.28 11.98 4.41
N ASP A 135 12.70 10.86 4.85
CA ASP A 135 12.84 10.32 6.20
C ASP A 135 12.52 8.82 6.20
N ALA A 136 13.10 8.07 7.14
CA ALA A 136 12.79 6.66 7.34
C ALA A 136 13.09 6.24 8.78
N PHE A 137 12.17 5.51 9.42
CA PHE A 137 12.34 5.03 10.79
C PHE A 137 11.60 3.72 11.06
N ASN A 138 12.11 2.95 12.03
CA ASN A 138 11.46 1.74 12.50
C ASN A 138 10.39 2.07 13.56
N VAL A 139 9.25 1.38 13.48
CA VAL A 139 8.13 1.50 14.44
C VAL A 139 8.15 0.33 15.42
N SER A 140 8.50 -0.87 14.93
CA SER A 140 8.57 -2.08 15.75
C SER A 140 9.68 -3.02 15.28
N GLY A 141 10.00 -4.02 16.11
CA GLY A 141 10.92 -5.11 15.76
C GLY A 141 10.26 -6.29 15.06
N GLU A 142 8.98 -6.17 14.67
CA GLU A 142 8.24 -7.25 14.00
C GLU A 142 8.77 -7.49 12.58
N GLU A 143 8.66 -8.72 12.10
CA GLU A 143 9.02 -9.04 10.72
C GLU A 143 8.01 -8.46 9.74
N SER A 144 8.51 -8.05 8.57
CA SER A 144 7.65 -7.55 7.48
C SER A 144 6.80 -8.67 6.88
N ALA A 145 5.52 -8.38 6.62
CA ALA A 145 4.67 -9.29 5.87
C ALA A 145 5.06 -9.25 4.39
N THR A 146 5.33 -10.44 3.83
CA THR A 146 5.42 -10.61 2.37
C THR A 146 4.06 -10.90 1.78
N TYR A 147 3.92 -10.73 0.48
CA TYR A 147 2.69 -11.11 -0.24
C TYR A 147 2.39 -12.62 -0.08
N ALA A 148 3.43 -13.46 -0.09
CA ALA A 148 3.29 -14.89 0.18
C ALA A 148 2.82 -15.17 1.62
N TYR A 149 3.37 -14.45 2.61
CA TYR A 149 2.94 -14.57 4.01
C TYR A 149 1.47 -14.19 4.18
N TYR A 150 1.04 -13.09 3.56
CA TYR A 150 -0.36 -12.63 3.58
C TYR A 150 -1.31 -13.72 3.09
N HIS A 151 -1.03 -14.33 1.93
CA HIS A 151 -1.87 -15.38 1.36
C HIS A 151 -1.93 -16.63 2.23
N LYS A 152 -0.83 -16.97 2.92
CA LYS A 152 -0.74 -18.18 3.74
C LYS A 152 -1.33 -18.01 5.14
N ASN A 153 -1.17 -16.82 5.76
CA ASN A 153 -1.36 -16.66 7.21
C ASN A 153 -2.39 -15.58 7.60
N ILE A 154 -2.61 -14.56 6.75
CA ILE A 154 -3.46 -13.41 7.10
C ILE A 154 -4.80 -13.49 6.37
N LYS A 155 -4.76 -13.75 5.07
CA LYS A 155 -5.97 -13.84 4.26
C LYS A 155 -6.81 -15.04 4.71
N PRO A 156 -8.12 -14.87 5.00
CA PRO A 156 -8.99 -15.98 5.36
C PRO A 156 -8.98 -17.08 4.28
N ALA A 157 -8.95 -18.34 4.74
CA ALA A 157 -9.05 -19.48 3.83
C ALA A 157 -10.39 -19.45 3.04
N PRO A 158 -10.42 -19.92 1.80
CA PRO A 158 -11.61 -19.86 0.93
C PRO A 158 -12.74 -20.83 1.36
N ASN A 159 -12.86 -21.18 2.64
CA ASN A 159 -13.86 -22.09 3.20
C ASN A 159 -15.03 -21.35 3.82
N GLN A 160 -15.77 -20.58 3.01
CA GLN A 160 -17.18 -20.30 3.30
C GLN A 160 -18.02 -20.67 2.08
N PRO A 161 -19.30 -21.12 2.28
CA PRO A 161 -20.16 -21.56 1.18
C PRO A 161 -20.28 -20.42 0.16
N LYS A 162 -20.09 -20.77 -1.12
CA LYS A 162 -20.11 -19.87 -2.26
C LYS A 162 -21.38 -19.02 -2.22
N LYS A 163 -21.28 -17.80 -1.69
CA LYS A 163 -22.20 -16.75 -2.11
C LYS A 163 -21.92 -16.50 -3.59
N LYS A 164 -22.98 -16.45 -4.40
CA LYS A 164 -22.87 -16.17 -5.83
C LYS A 164 -22.24 -14.77 -6.00
N GLY A 165 -21.00 -14.70 -6.41
CA GLY A 165 -20.28 -13.46 -6.66
C GLY A 165 -19.08 -13.69 -7.57
N TRP A 166 -18.59 -12.62 -8.19
CA TRP A 166 -17.39 -12.65 -9.03
C TRP A 166 -16.14 -12.59 -8.15
N VAL A 167 -15.19 -13.49 -8.38
CA VAL A 167 -13.92 -13.51 -7.65
C VAL A 167 -12.88 -12.73 -8.44
N CYS A 168 -12.28 -11.72 -7.84
CA CYS A 168 -11.11 -11.06 -8.42
C CYS A 168 -9.94 -12.05 -8.43
N THR A 169 -9.46 -12.40 -9.61
CA THR A 169 -8.35 -13.35 -9.78
C THR A 169 -7.00 -12.82 -9.27
N VAL A 170 -6.89 -11.51 -9.07
CA VAL A 170 -5.67 -10.87 -8.59
C VAL A 170 -5.59 -10.81 -7.06
N CYS A 171 -6.65 -10.37 -6.38
CA CYS A 171 -6.68 -10.22 -4.92
C CYS A 171 -7.59 -11.21 -4.20
N GLY A 172 -8.36 -12.02 -4.95
CA GLY A 172 -9.31 -12.99 -4.41
C GLY A 172 -10.56 -12.37 -3.77
N TYR A 173 -10.82 -11.09 -4.01
CA TYR A 173 -12.04 -10.41 -3.54
C TYR A 173 -13.28 -10.98 -4.23
N ILE A 174 -14.35 -11.18 -3.47
CA ILE A 174 -15.65 -11.64 -3.98
C ILE A 174 -16.58 -10.43 -4.01
N TYR A 175 -16.99 -10.03 -5.21
CA TYR A 175 -18.02 -9.03 -5.39
C TYR A 175 -19.40 -9.71 -5.24
N GLU A 176 -20.18 -9.27 -4.27
CA GLU A 176 -21.58 -9.70 -4.09
C GLU A 176 -22.55 -8.98 -5.03
#